data_c9f2aec12e19c8bfffbd0e32276a13f9
#
_entry.id   c9f2aec12e19c8bfffbd0e32276a13f9
#
_cell.length_a   1.000
_cell.length_b   1.000
_cell.length_c   1.000
_cell.angle_alpha   90.00
_cell.angle_beta   90.00
_cell.angle_gamma   90.00
#
_symmetry.space_group_name_H-M   'P 1'
#
loop_
_entity.id
_entity.type
_entity.pdbx_description
1 polymer ?
#
loop_
_entity_poly.entity_id
_entity_poly.type
_entity_poly.pdbx_seq_one_letter_code
_entity_poly.pdbx_strand_id
1 'polypeptide(L)'
;MTYKPKRATIALEDAEIIDHQAFAGQQFILRVRAPKAARRAVPGSFAHIGCDPAVPLRRPLSIMRANAAEGWLEFLYKPKGSGLAKLSERHAGEVLSVLAPIGRGFAPDPARPRLLALGGGVGIPP
;
A
#
# COMPACT_ATOMS: atom_id res chain seq x y z
N MET A 1 22.35 19.80 -16.88
CA MET A 1 21.68 18.72 -16.16
C MET A 1 20.20 18.76 -16.50
N THR A 2 19.76 17.86 -17.34
CA THR A 2 18.34 17.80 -17.74
C THR A 2 17.56 17.09 -16.65
N TYR A 3 16.69 17.81 -15.99
CA TYR A 3 15.69 17.22 -15.11
C TYR A 3 14.75 16.36 -15.97
N LYS A 4 14.85 15.05 -15.85
CA LYS A 4 13.84 14.15 -16.39
C LYS A 4 12.77 13.98 -15.31
N PRO A 5 11.58 14.58 -15.45
CA PRO A 5 10.52 14.34 -14.50
C PRO A 5 10.20 12.85 -14.53
N LYS A 6 10.27 12.18 -13.38
CA LYS A 6 9.79 10.80 -13.20
C LYS A 6 8.27 10.79 -13.21
N ARG A 7 7.69 11.30 -14.27
CA ARG A 7 6.25 11.30 -14.49
C ARG A 7 5.80 9.90 -14.93
N ALA A 8 4.58 9.54 -14.59
CA ALA A 8 3.95 8.27 -14.94
C ALA A 8 4.47 7.04 -14.17
N THR A 9 5.05 7.20 -12.99
CA THR A 9 5.38 6.09 -12.09
C THR A 9 4.31 5.83 -11.03
N ILE A 10 3.44 6.81 -10.79
CA ILE A 10 2.33 6.73 -9.84
C ILE A 10 1.03 6.64 -10.64
N ALA A 11 0.16 5.71 -10.27
CA ALA A 11 -1.16 5.54 -10.86
C ALA A 11 -2.25 5.85 -9.86
N LEU A 12 -3.31 6.51 -10.32
CA LEU A 12 -4.55 6.66 -9.59
C LEU A 12 -5.52 5.63 -10.14
N GLU A 13 -5.97 4.72 -9.28
CA GLU A 13 -6.86 3.62 -9.67
C GLU A 13 -8.05 3.53 -8.73
N ASP A 14 -9.21 3.22 -9.31
CA ASP A 14 -10.38 2.77 -8.57
C ASP A 14 -10.20 1.28 -8.31
N ALA A 15 -9.80 0.95 -7.08
CA ALA A 15 -9.37 -0.38 -6.71
C ALA A 15 -10.47 -1.13 -5.96
N GLU A 16 -10.93 -2.23 -6.54
CA GLU A 16 -11.88 -3.11 -5.87
C GLU A 16 -11.20 -3.86 -4.73
N ILE A 17 -11.85 -3.90 -3.57
CA ILE A 17 -11.42 -4.74 -2.46
C ILE A 17 -11.68 -6.20 -2.83
N ILE A 18 -10.62 -6.99 -2.94
CA ILE A 18 -10.68 -8.42 -3.23
C ILE A 18 -10.88 -9.20 -1.94
N ASP A 19 -10.17 -8.82 -0.89
CA ASP A 19 -10.21 -9.47 0.42
C ASP A 19 -9.89 -8.47 1.51
N HIS A 20 -10.51 -8.62 2.66
CA HIS A 20 -10.30 -7.75 3.82
C HIS A 20 -10.51 -8.57 5.08
N GLN A 21 -9.43 -8.92 5.75
CA GLN A 21 -9.43 -9.82 6.90
C GLN A 21 -8.99 -9.12 8.16
N ALA A 22 -9.74 -9.38 9.25
CA ALA A 22 -9.40 -8.93 10.59
C ALA A 22 -8.66 -10.04 11.34
N PHE A 23 -7.63 -9.65 12.08
CA PHE A 23 -6.82 -10.54 12.91
C PHE A 23 -6.81 -10.05 14.36
N ALA A 24 -6.31 -10.89 15.27
CA ALA A 24 -6.14 -10.53 16.67
C ALA A 24 -5.28 -9.27 16.84
N GLY A 25 -5.57 -8.46 17.85
CA GLY A 25 -4.87 -7.20 18.09
C GLY A 25 -5.30 -6.05 17.19
N GLN A 26 -6.52 -6.12 16.65
CA GLN A 26 -7.06 -5.10 15.74
C GLN A 26 -6.19 -4.85 14.50
N GLN A 27 -5.62 -5.91 13.95
CA GLN A 27 -4.85 -5.86 12.73
C GLN A 27 -5.71 -6.29 11.53
N PHE A 28 -5.52 -5.62 10.41
CA PHE A 28 -6.25 -5.90 9.17
C PHE A 28 -5.28 -6.12 8.02
N ILE A 29 -5.58 -7.11 7.18
CA ILE A 29 -4.94 -7.25 5.86
C ILE A 29 -5.98 -6.93 4.80
N LEU A 30 -5.68 -5.92 4.01
CA LEU A 30 -6.49 -5.44 2.90
C LEU A 30 -5.81 -5.81 1.58
N ARG A 31 -6.52 -6.50 0.71
CA ARG A 31 -6.08 -6.78 -0.66
C ARG A 31 -6.98 -6.06 -1.65
N VAL A 32 -6.39 -5.30 -2.55
CA VAL A 32 -7.11 -4.53 -3.57
C VAL A 32 -6.60 -4.84 -4.96
N ARG A 33 -7.49 -4.75 -5.95
CA ARG A 33 -7.14 -4.89 -7.36
C ARG A 33 -6.65 -3.54 -7.88
N ALA A 34 -5.36 -3.44 -8.12
CA ALA A 34 -4.69 -2.24 -8.63
C ALA A 34 -3.57 -2.65 -9.61
N PRO A 35 -3.92 -3.08 -10.82
CA PRO A 35 -2.97 -3.71 -11.74
C PRO A 35 -1.82 -2.79 -12.18
N LYS A 36 -2.08 -1.51 -12.36
CA LYS A 36 -1.04 -0.55 -12.74
C LYS A 36 -0.01 -0.36 -11.62
N ALA A 37 -0.49 -0.17 -10.39
CA ALA A 37 0.37 -0.02 -9.22
C ALA A 37 1.11 -1.33 -8.90
N ALA A 38 0.44 -2.47 -9.02
CA ALA A 38 1.05 -3.78 -8.76
C ALA A 38 2.26 -4.07 -9.66
N ARG A 39 2.21 -3.64 -10.91
CA ARG A 39 3.34 -3.81 -11.84
C ARG A 39 4.56 -2.96 -11.50
N ARG A 40 4.38 -1.89 -10.74
CA ARG A 40 5.43 -0.89 -10.44
C ARG A 40 5.86 -0.91 -8.98
N ALA A 41 5.13 -1.59 -8.11
CA ALA A 41 5.44 -1.65 -6.70
C ALA A 41 6.78 -2.33 -6.45
N VAL A 42 7.58 -1.73 -5.59
CA VAL A 42 8.88 -2.25 -5.15
C VAL A 42 8.94 -2.26 -3.63
N PRO A 43 9.77 -3.10 -3.01
CA PRO A 43 9.95 -3.08 -1.56
C PRO A 43 10.30 -1.69 -1.05
N GLY A 44 9.57 -1.21 -0.04
CA GLY A 44 9.72 0.13 0.52
C GLY A 44 8.78 1.18 -0.09
N SER A 45 8.03 0.86 -1.13
CA SER A 45 7.00 1.75 -1.66
C SER A 45 5.71 1.68 -0.84
N PHE A 46 4.88 2.71 -0.96
CA PHE A 46 3.63 2.84 -0.24
C PHE A 46 2.51 3.38 -1.13
N ALA A 47 1.30 3.41 -0.60
CA ALA A 47 0.12 3.93 -1.27
C ALA A 47 -0.55 5.01 -0.44
N HIS A 48 -1.23 5.92 -1.10
CA HIS A 48 -2.21 6.82 -0.48
C HIS A 48 -3.62 6.31 -0.78
N ILE A 49 -4.36 5.95 0.25
CA ILE A 49 -5.69 5.34 0.12
C ILE A 49 -6.76 6.33 0.55
N GLY A 50 -7.74 6.54 -0.30
CA GLY A 50 -8.99 7.21 0.04
C GLY A 50 -9.88 6.24 0.82
N CYS A 51 -9.96 6.41 2.13
CA CYS A 51 -10.62 5.46 3.01
C CYS A 51 -12.15 5.57 2.98
N ASP A 52 -12.65 6.79 2.81
CA ASP A 52 -14.10 7.07 2.80
C ASP A 52 -14.33 8.46 2.17
N PRO A 53 -15.43 8.65 1.40
CA PRO A 53 -15.78 9.96 0.86
C PRO A 53 -15.95 11.06 1.93
N ALA A 54 -16.35 10.68 3.15
CA ALA A 54 -16.50 11.62 4.27
C ALA A 54 -15.16 12.02 4.90
N VAL A 55 -14.06 11.33 4.57
CA VAL A 55 -12.71 11.63 5.07
C VAL A 55 -11.88 12.13 3.88
N PRO A 56 -11.68 13.45 3.73
CA PRO A 56 -11.11 14.02 2.51
C PRO A 56 -9.63 13.70 2.31
N LEU A 57 -8.90 13.50 3.39
CA LEU A 57 -7.46 13.23 3.31
C LEU A 57 -7.18 11.74 3.14
N ARG A 58 -6.33 11.42 2.17
CA ARG A 58 -5.83 10.06 1.97
C ARG A 58 -4.94 9.64 3.13
N ARG A 59 -4.88 8.33 3.39
CA ARG A 59 -4.00 7.74 4.40
C ARG A 59 -2.87 6.97 3.75
N PRO A 60 -1.62 7.17 4.19
CA PRO A 60 -0.49 6.42 3.68
C PRO A 60 -0.45 5.02 4.32
N LEU A 61 -0.33 4.01 3.48
CA LEU A 61 -0.11 2.63 3.91
C LEU A 61 1.04 2.03 3.11
N SER A 62 2.00 1.42 3.81
CA SER A 62 3.08 0.68 3.16
C SER A 62 2.53 -0.54 2.42
N ILE A 63 3.03 -0.77 1.22
CA ILE A 63 2.68 -1.97 0.45
C ILE A 63 3.41 -3.16 1.08
N MET A 64 2.65 -4.11 1.59
CA MET A 64 3.19 -5.33 2.19
C MET A 64 3.55 -6.36 1.13
N ARG A 65 2.66 -6.60 0.19
CA ARG A 65 2.86 -7.51 -0.94
C ARG A 65 2.22 -6.96 -2.20
N ALA A 66 2.78 -7.33 -3.34
CA ALA A 66 2.23 -7.02 -4.64
C ALA A 66 2.36 -8.23 -5.55
N ASN A 67 1.36 -8.45 -6.40
CA ASN A 67 1.41 -9.47 -7.44
C ASN A 67 1.11 -8.81 -8.78
N ALA A 68 2.15 -8.62 -9.58
CA ALA A 68 2.04 -7.97 -10.88
C ALA A 68 1.22 -8.81 -11.88
N ALA A 69 1.34 -10.13 -11.83
CA ALA A 69 0.63 -11.04 -12.73
C ALA A 69 -0.88 -11.04 -12.47
N GLU A 70 -1.27 -11.07 -11.20
CA GLU A 70 -2.69 -11.07 -10.80
C GLU A 70 -3.24 -9.66 -10.59
N GLY A 71 -2.38 -8.65 -10.51
CA GLY A 71 -2.77 -7.24 -10.44
C GLY A 71 -3.33 -6.79 -9.10
N TRP A 72 -2.77 -7.25 -7.99
CA TRP A 72 -3.22 -6.84 -6.67
C TRP A 72 -2.09 -6.32 -5.77
N LEU A 73 -2.50 -5.52 -4.77
CA LEU A 73 -1.68 -5.03 -3.67
C LEU A 73 -2.28 -5.48 -2.33
N GLU A 74 -1.41 -5.74 -1.36
CA GLU A 74 -1.80 -6.01 0.04
C GLU A 74 -1.20 -5.00 1.00
N PHE A 75 -1.99 -4.68 2.02
CA PHE A 75 -1.63 -3.77 3.09
C PHE A 75 -1.94 -4.40 4.44
N LEU A 76 -1.05 -4.22 5.41
CA LEU A 76 -1.29 -4.56 6.82
C LEU A 76 -1.41 -3.25 7.61
N TYR A 77 -2.48 -3.07 8.36
CA TYR A 77 -2.69 -1.84 9.12
C TYR A 77 -3.50 -2.07 10.40
N LYS A 78 -3.45 -1.10 11.30
CA LYS A 78 -4.34 -0.97 12.46
C LYS A 78 -5.23 0.25 12.26
N PRO A 79 -6.54 0.17 12.62
CA PRO A 79 -7.48 1.27 12.37
C PRO A 79 -7.32 2.40 13.39
N LYS A 80 -6.18 3.08 13.36
CA LYS A 80 -5.93 4.27 14.17
C LYS A 80 -6.40 5.53 13.43
N GLY A 81 -7.16 6.37 14.12
CA GLY A 81 -7.73 7.58 13.55
C GLY A 81 -8.98 7.31 12.71
N SER A 82 -9.70 8.39 12.37
CA SER A 82 -11.01 8.31 11.70
C SER A 82 -10.95 7.69 10.30
N GLY A 83 -9.91 7.98 9.52
CA GLY A 83 -9.76 7.46 8.16
C GLY A 83 -9.60 5.96 8.14
N LEU A 84 -8.63 5.40 8.88
CA LEU A 84 -8.39 3.97 8.93
C LEU A 84 -9.51 3.21 9.65
N ALA A 85 -10.19 3.84 10.62
CA ALA A 85 -11.38 3.27 11.23
C ALA A 85 -12.50 3.07 10.19
N LYS A 86 -12.71 4.04 9.32
CA LYS A 86 -13.66 3.92 8.19
C LYS A 86 -13.23 2.84 7.21
N LEU A 87 -11.94 2.75 6.91
CA LEU A 87 -11.41 1.71 6.04
C LEU A 87 -11.69 0.31 6.61
N SER A 88 -11.57 0.13 7.92
CA SER A 88 -11.81 -1.16 8.57
C SER A 88 -13.25 -1.66 8.46
N GLU A 89 -14.19 -0.78 8.17
CA GLU A 89 -15.61 -1.10 7.95
C GLU A 89 -15.92 -1.51 6.51
N ARG A 90 -14.96 -1.41 5.59
CA ARG A 90 -15.15 -1.76 4.18
C ARG A 90 -15.10 -3.27 3.95
N HIS A 91 -15.81 -3.71 2.93
CA HIS A 91 -15.95 -5.12 2.59
C HIS A 91 -15.48 -5.41 1.16
N ALA A 92 -15.19 -6.68 0.89
CA ALA A 92 -14.90 -7.15 -0.47
C ALA A 92 -16.03 -6.75 -1.43
N GLY A 93 -15.64 -6.33 -2.63
CA GLY A 93 -16.55 -5.79 -3.65
C GLY A 93 -16.69 -4.27 -3.63
N GLU A 94 -16.38 -3.60 -2.52
CA GLU A 94 -16.35 -2.14 -2.47
C GLU A 94 -15.11 -1.60 -3.19
N VAL A 95 -15.19 -0.35 -3.64
CA VAL A 95 -14.13 0.29 -4.42
C VAL A 95 -13.48 1.40 -3.61
N LEU A 96 -12.15 1.42 -3.61
CA LEU A 96 -11.33 2.44 -2.97
C LEU A 96 -10.54 3.22 -4.03
N SER A 97 -10.34 4.51 -3.79
CA SER A 97 -9.41 5.30 -4.59
C SER A 97 -7.99 5.08 -4.07
N VAL A 98 -7.11 4.54 -4.90
CA VAL A 98 -5.72 4.21 -4.54
C VAL A 98 -4.75 4.95 -5.43
N LEU A 99 -3.84 5.70 -4.83
CA LEU A 99 -2.73 6.38 -5.50
C LEU A 99 -1.43 5.67 -5.13
N ALA A 100 -0.83 4.96 -6.07
CA ALA A 100 0.32 4.08 -5.82
C ALA A 100 1.11 3.74 -7.11
N PRO A 101 2.35 3.24 -7.01
CA PRO A 101 3.20 3.26 -5.82
C PRO A 101 3.84 4.62 -5.61
N ILE A 102 4.06 5.00 -4.36
CA ILE A 102 4.68 6.26 -3.97
C ILE A 102 5.98 5.96 -3.23
N GLY A 103 6.92 6.87 -3.35
CA GLY A 103 8.18 6.79 -2.64
C GLY A 103 9.28 6.08 -3.42
N ARG A 104 10.43 6.02 -2.77
CA ARG A 104 11.62 5.37 -3.31
C ARG A 104 11.79 4.03 -2.61
N GLY A 105 12.01 2.96 -3.38
CA GLY A 105 12.26 1.64 -2.84
C GLY A 105 13.58 1.53 -2.10
N PHE A 106 13.77 0.43 -1.39
CA PHE A 106 15.06 0.13 -0.77
C PHE A 106 16.13 -0.12 -1.84
N ALA A 107 17.32 0.43 -1.60
CA ALA A 107 18.48 0.25 -2.46
C ALA A 107 19.67 -0.26 -1.60
N PRO A 108 19.73 -1.57 -1.32
CA PRO A 108 20.83 -2.14 -0.56
C PRO A 108 22.18 -1.88 -1.25
N ASP A 109 23.19 -1.52 -0.47
CA ASP A 109 24.53 -1.27 -0.97
C ASP A 109 25.24 -2.59 -1.30
N PRO A 110 25.60 -2.87 -2.56
CA PRO A 110 26.30 -4.11 -2.92
C PRO A 110 27.64 -4.29 -2.22
N ALA A 111 28.29 -3.19 -1.80
CA ALA A 111 29.53 -3.23 -1.05
C ALA A 111 29.34 -3.69 0.41
N ARG A 112 28.09 -3.73 0.86
CA ARG A 112 27.70 -4.16 2.22
C ARG A 112 26.70 -5.28 2.16
N PRO A 113 27.11 -6.51 1.78
CA PRO A 113 26.19 -7.60 1.49
C PRO A 113 25.49 -8.20 2.71
N ARG A 114 25.93 -7.85 3.91
CA ARG A 114 25.29 -8.32 5.16
C ARG A 114 24.22 -7.33 5.59
N LEU A 115 22.98 -7.78 5.58
CA LEU A 115 21.83 -6.99 5.98
C LEU A 115 21.15 -7.64 7.18
N LEU A 116 20.75 -6.80 8.14
CA LEU A 116 19.86 -7.20 9.22
C LEU A 116 18.58 -6.38 9.08
N ALA A 117 17.47 -7.06 8.89
CA ALA A 117 16.15 -6.43 8.84
C ALA A 117 15.39 -6.76 10.13
N LEU A 118 14.86 -5.73 10.78
CA LEU A 118 14.03 -5.86 11.97
C LEU A 118 12.64 -5.30 11.67
N GLY A 119 11.63 -6.07 12.01
CA GLY A 119 10.24 -5.65 11.81
C GLY A 119 9.37 -6.14 12.93
N GLY A 120 8.33 -5.38 13.27
CA GLY A 120 7.37 -5.76 14.30
C GLY A 120 6.02 -5.09 14.09
N GLY A 121 4.94 -5.84 14.33
CA GLY A 121 3.57 -5.35 14.18
C GLY A 121 3.29 -4.84 12.78
N VAL A 122 2.60 -3.71 12.67
CA VAL A 122 2.28 -3.07 11.38
C VAL A 122 3.47 -2.32 10.76
N GLY A 123 4.63 -2.37 11.37
CA GLY A 123 5.89 -1.88 10.79
C GLY A 123 6.61 -2.89 9.89
N ILE A 124 6.11 -4.13 9.81
CA ILE A 124 6.69 -5.20 8.97
C ILE A 124 6.59 -4.92 7.45
N PRO A 125 5.49 -4.36 6.90
CA PRO A 125 5.29 -4.23 5.46
C PRO A 125 6.40 -3.54 4.68
N PRO A 126 6.98 -2.40 5.15
CA PRO A 126 8.07 -1.79 4.40
C PRO A 126 9.24 -2.74 4.27
#